data_a67941a15684106142eeb61f40015fcf
#
_entry.id   a67941a15684106142eeb61f40015fcf
#
_cell.length_a   1.000
_cell.length_b   1.000
_cell.length_c   1.000
_cell.angle_alpha   90.00
_cell.angle_beta   90.00
_cell.angle_gamma   90.00
#
_symmetry.space_group_name_H-M   'P 1'
#
loop_
_entity.id
_entity.type
_entity.pdbx_description
1 polymer ?
#
loop_
_entity_poly.entity_id
_entity_poly.type
_entity_poly.pdbx_seq_one_letter_code
_entity_poly.pdbx_strand_id
1 'polypeptide(L)'
;MADKQLTFDEDARASLMRGVDELKRVVGLTLGPSGRNVLLSRMFGLPVVCSDGVTVAKEVELPDPYQNLGAQLVKEAASKTNDAVGDGTTTSVVLAQSIVRNGFMNVASGANGIGVRDGVDLAVAAVVAELKNMAIPVEDRERIARVAALSAHEEPIAELLADALD
;
A
#
# COMPACT_ATOMS: atom_id res chain seq x y z
N MET A 1 20.29 12.00 23.12
CA MET A 1 18.86 11.65 22.98
C MET A 1 18.24 12.79 22.21
N ALA A 2 17.59 12.50 21.07
CA ALA A 2 16.82 13.55 20.41
C ALA A 2 15.64 13.92 21.31
N ASP A 3 15.42 15.23 21.51
CA ASP A 3 14.27 15.70 22.29
C ASP A 3 12.97 15.22 21.64
N LYS A 4 12.08 14.65 22.45
CA LYS A 4 10.76 14.26 21.97
C LYS A 4 9.96 15.51 21.66
N GLN A 5 9.49 15.62 20.42
CA GLN A 5 8.62 16.68 19.98
C GLN A 5 7.17 16.22 20.12
N LEU A 6 6.29 17.15 20.52
CA LEU A 6 4.86 16.88 20.68
C LEU A 6 4.08 17.86 19.79
N THR A 7 3.07 17.34 19.12
CA THR A 7 2.09 18.14 18.39
C THR A 7 0.70 17.59 18.69
N PHE A 8 -0.31 18.44 18.63
CA PHE A 8 -1.66 18.12 19.10
C PHE A 8 -2.71 18.52 18.08
N ASP A 9 -3.91 18.00 18.26
CA ASP A 9 -5.13 18.38 17.59
C ASP A 9 -5.06 18.35 16.05
N GLU A 10 -5.50 19.41 15.41
CA GLU A 10 -5.64 19.49 13.97
C GLU A 10 -4.30 19.54 13.25
N ASP A 11 -3.30 20.22 13.82
CA ASP A 11 -1.96 20.31 13.25
C ASP A 11 -1.28 18.95 13.20
N ALA A 12 -1.45 18.14 14.24
CA ALA A 12 -0.95 16.77 14.29
C ALA A 12 -1.58 15.92 13.19
N ARG A 13 -2.91 15.95 13.08
CA ARG A 13 -3.66 15.20 12.06
C ARG A 13 -3.30 15.65 10.64
N ALA A 14 -3.21 16.95 10.41
CA ALA A 14 -2.84 17.50 9.11
C ALA A 14 -1.42 17.10 8.69
N SER A 15 -0.48 17.08 9.63
CA SER A 15 0.91 16.66 9.35
C SER A 15 1.00 15.17 9.03
N LEU A 16 0.34 14.32 9.81
CA LEU A 16 0.24 12.88 9.51
C LEU A 16 -0.38 12.64 8.14
N MET A 17 -1.49 13.33 7.83
CA MET A 17 -2.20 13.15 6.57
C MET A 17 -1.35 13.56 5.36
N ARG A 18 -0.56 14.65 5.47
CA ARG A 18 0.39 15.02 4.42
C ARG A 18 1.40 13.90 4.15
N GLY A 19 1.90 13.25 5.18
CA GLY A 19 2.81 12.10 5.02
C GLY A 19 2.16 10.89 4.33
N VAL A 20 0.94 10.58 4.71
CA VAL A 20 0.12 9.54 4.06
C VAL A 20 -0.12 9.85 2.59
N ASP A 21 -0.46 11.11 2.27
CA ASP A 21 -0.72 11.56 0.90
C ASP A 21 0.56 11.52 0.04
N GLU A 22 1.72 11.92 0.58
CA GLU A 22 3.00 11.88 -0.12
C GLU A 22 3.43 10.44 -0.43
N LEU A 23 3.32 9.53 0.53
CA LEU A 23 3.61 8.12 0.29
C LEU A 23 2.71 7.55 -0.81
N LYS A 24 1.40 7.77 -0.71
CA LYS A 24 0.44 7.34 -1.73
C LYS A 24 0.73 7.95 -3.10
N ARG A 25 1.14 9.22 -3.14
CA ARG A 25 1.46 9.91 -4.40
C ARG A 25 2.62 9.23 -5.14
N VAL A 26 3.66 8.83 -4.40
CA VAL A 26 4.83 8.16 -4.98
C VAL A 26 4.53 6.72 -5.34
N VAL A 27 4.02 5.94 -4.38
CA VAL A 27 3.74 4.51 -4.56
C VAL A 27 2.62 4.29 -5.59
N GLY A 28 1.59 5.13 -5.57
CA GLY A 28 0.46 5.02 -6.49
C GLY A 28 0.82 5.22 -7.97
N LEU A 29 2.00 5.79 -8.29
CA LEU A 29 2.49 5.86 -9.66
C LEU A 29 2.76 4.49 -10.28
N THR A 30 3.01 3.48 -9.47
CA THR A 30 3.30 2.12 -9.92
C THR A 30 2.03 1.28 -10.13
N LEU A 31 0.84 1.82 -9.86
CA LEU A 31 -0.41 1.06 -9.88
C LEU A 31 -0.91 0.76 -11.30
N GLY A 32 -1.24 -0.51 -11.53
CA GLY A 32 -1.99 -0.98 -12.69
C GLY A 32 -1.19 -1.02 -13.99
N PRO A 33 -1.85 -1.34 -15.12
CA PRO A 33 -1.18 -1.57 -16.41
C PRO A 33 -0.53 -0.32 -17.01
N SER A 34 -0.92 0.87 -16.53
CA SER A 34 -0.28 2.15 -16.88
C SER A 34 0.70 2.62 -15.80
N GLY A 35 1.05 1.74 -14.87
CA GLY A 35 2.00 2.02 -13.80
C GLY A 35 3.36 2.48 -14.36
N ARG A 36 3.96 3.45 -13.67
CA ARG A 36 5.25 4.03 -14.04
C ARG A 36 6.34 3.52 -13.12
N ASN A 37 7.54 3.42 -13.66
CA ASN A 37 8.73 3.16 -12.86
C ASN A 37 9.09 4.41 -12.04
N VAL A 38 9.61 4.18 -10.84
CA VAL A 38 10.16 5.19 -9.96
C VAL A 38 11.67 5.05 -9.95
N LEU A 39 12.38 6.17 -10.04
CA LEU A 39 13.83 6.20 -9.92
C LEU A 39 14.19 6.43 -8.46
N LEU A 40 14.81 5.44 -7.84
CA LEU A 40 15.25 5.49 -6.46
C LEU A 40 16.72 5.89 -6.39
N SER A 41 17.02 6.98 -5.68
CA SER A 41 18.40 7.41 -5.41
C SER A 41 18.98 6.54 -4.28
N ARG A 42 20.24 6.14 -4.41
CA ARG A 42 20.96 5.45 -3.34
C ARG A 42 22.13 6.30 -2.87
N MET A 43 22.44 6.21 -1.57
CA MET A 43 23.60 6.90 -1.00
C MET A 43 24.93 6.40 -1.62
N PHE A 44 24.99 5.13 -2.00
CA PHE A 44 26.14 4.51 -2.66
C PHE A 44 25.66 3.69 -3.86
N GLY A 45 26.25 3.95 -5.04
CA GLY A 45 25.96 3.23 -6.29
C GLY A 45 25.08 4.00 -7.25
N LEU A 46 24.61 3.30 -8.28
CA LEU A 46 23.73 3.87 -9.31
C LEU A 46 22.28 3.93 -8.83
N PRO A 47 21.49 4.91 -9.32
CA PRO A 47 20.05 4.93 -9.10
C PRO A 47 19.39 3.64 -9.58
N VAL A 48 18.36 3.18 -8.88
CA VAL A 48 17.61 1.98 -9.21
C VAL A 48 16.25 2.35 -9.77
N VAL A 49 15.90 1.77 -10.91
CA VAL A 49 14.56 1.85 -11.49
C VAL A 49 13.70 0.77 -10.84
N CYS A 50 12.57 1.14 -10.27
CA CYS A 50 11.70 0.22 -9.56
C CYS A 50 10.22 0.47 -9.91
N SER A 51 9.48 -0.60 -10.15
CA SER A 51 8.02 -0.60 -10.34
C SER A 51 7.27 -1.27 -9.18
N ASP A 52 7.99 -1.93 -8.28
CA ASP A 52 7.40 -2.62 -7.15
C ASP A 52 7.00 -1.66 -6.03
N GLY A 53 5.71 -1.68 -5.65
CA GLY A 53 5.13 -0.75 -4.70
C GLY A 53 5.71 -0.86 -3.29
N VAL A 54 6.02 -2.07 -2.80
CA VAL A 54 6.58 -2.23 -1.46
C VAL A 54 8.02 -1.76 -1.39
N THR A 55 8.82 -2.03 -2.41
CA THR A 55 10.20 -1.54 -2.51
C THR A 55 10.23 -0.02 -2.55
N VAL A 56 9.38 0.59 -3.40
CA VAL A 56 9.24 2.05 -3.46
C VAL A 56 8.79 2.60 -2.11
N ALA A 57 7.79 2.00 -1.46
CA ALA A 57 7.30 2.46 -0.16
C ALA A 57 8.41 2.45 0.91
N LYS A 58 9.23 1.40 0.97
CA LYS A 58 10.32 1.28 1.96
C LYS A 58 11.36 2.40 1.83
N GLU A 59 11.65 2.84 0.61
CA GLU A 59 12.65 3.87 0.34
C GLU A 59 12.15 5.33 0.56
N VAL A 60 10.83 5.53 0.68
CA VAL A 60 10.30 6.89 0.94
C VAL A 60 10.59 7.32 2.37
N GLU A 61 11.36 8.38 2.53
CA GLU A 61 11.58 9.07 3.79
C GLU A 61 11.28 10.55 3.62
N LEU A 62 10.57 11.15 4.57
CA LEU A 62 10.18 12.55 4.54
C LEU A 62 10.99 13.35 5.54
N PRO A 63 11.44 14.57 5.18
CA PRO A 63 12.25 15.43 6.06
C PRO A 63 11.53 15.86 7.33
N ASP A 64 10.22 16.09 7.25
CA ASP A 64 9.40 16.43 8.41
C ASP A 64 9.07 15.18 9.23
N PRO A 65 9.44 15.14 10.52
CA PRO A 65 9.28 13.93 11.33
C PRO A 65 7.81 13.53 11.54
N TYR A 66 6.88 14.48 11.59
CA TYR A 66 5.46 14.17 11.76
C TYR A 66 4.84 13.64 10.46
N GLN A 67 5.21 14.22 9.31
CA GLN A 67 4.81 13.67 8.02
C GLN A 67 5.42 12.28 7.81
N ASN A 68 6.68 12.09 8.20
CA ASN A 68 7.33 10.79 8.09
C ASN A 68 6.63 9.72 8.93
N LEU A 69 6.13 10.05 10.13
CA LEU A 69 5.30 9.13 10.92
C LEU A 69 4.03 8.71 10.15
N GLY A 70 3.34 9.65 9.49
CA GLY A 70 2.19 9.33 8.66
C GLY A 70 2.53 8.38 7.51
N ALA A 71 3.63 8.64 6.82
CA ALA A 71 4.14 7.74 5.77
C ALA A 71 4.47 6.35 6.33
N GLN A 72 5.13 6.25 7.48
CA GLN A 72 5.49 4.98 8.11
C GLN A 72 4.28 4.12 8.46
N LEU A 73 3.19 4.72 8.96
CA LEU A 73 1.96 3.98 9.25
C LEU A 73 1.38 3.28 8.01
N VAL A 74 1.43 3.94 6.85
CA VAL A 74 0.92 3.35 5.60
C VAL A 74 1.94 2.38 4.98
N LYS A 75 3.25 2.60 5.17
CA LYS A 75 4.27 1.61 4.82
C LYS A 75 4.03 0.26 5.50
N GLU A 76 3.58 0.28 6.75
CA GLU A 76 3.26 -0.96 7.47
C GLU A 76 2.15 -1.75 6.78
N ALA A 77 1.13 -1.08 6.22
CA ALA A 77 0.08 -1.74 5.46
C ALA A 77 0.64 -2.44 4.21
N ALA A 78 1.54 -1.79 3.46
CA ALA A 78 2.21 -2.40 2.31
C ALA A 78 3.06 -3.61 2.72
N SER A 79 3.84 -3.49 3.80
CA SER A 79 4.69 -4.57 4.30
C SER A 79 3.88 -5.77 4.76
N LYS A 80 2.82 -5.57 5.54
CA LYS A 80 1.92 -6.65 5.97
C LYS A 80 1.25 -7.36 4.79
N THR A 81 0.85 -6.61 3.76
CA THR A 81 0.27 -7.20 2.54
C THR A 81 1.32 -8.04 1.81
N ASN A 82 2.53 -7.54 1.67
CA ASN A 82 3.64 -8.28 1.06
C ASN A 82 3.96 -9.57 1.81
N ASP A 83 4.04 -9.51 3.14
CA ASP A 83 4.37 -10.66 3.99
C ASP A 83 3.27 -11.72 3.97
N ALA A 84 2.01 -11.31 3.77
CA ALA A 84 0.87 -12.22 3.74
C ALA A 84 0.67 -12.90 2.39
N VAL A 85 0.81 -12.16 1.27
CA VAL A 85 0.42 -12.65 -0.06
C VAL A 85 1.41 -12.31 -1.18
N GLY A 86 2.36 -11.43 -0.95
CA GLY A 86 3.39 -11.03 -1.94
C GLY A 86 2.89 -10.14 -3.08
N ASP A 87 1.61 -9.79 -3.12
CA ASP A 87 0.99 -8.96 -4.16
C ASP A 87 -0.01 -7.96 -3.57
N GLY A 88 -0.43 -6.97 -4.36
CA GLY A 88 -1.41 -5.96 -3.95
C GLY A 88 -0.87 -4.87 -3.02
N THR A 89 0.44 -4.74 -2.87
CA THR A 89 1.09 -3.76 -1.97
C THR A 89 0.77 -2.32 -2.34
N THR A 90 0.79 -1.96 -3.62
CA THR A 90 0.40 -0.64 -4.10
C THR A 90 -1.08 -0.37 -3.85
N THR A 91 -1.94 -1.36 -4.09
CA THR A 91 -3.39 -1.28 -3.83
C THR A 91 -3.66 -1.04 -2.34
N SER A 92 -2.95 -1.74 -1.45
CA SER A 92 -3.10 -1.56 0.01
C SER A 92 -2.74 -0.14 0.47
N VAL A 93 -1.69 0.46 -0.10
CA VAL A 93 -1.32 1.86 0.17
C VAL A 93 -2.42 2.83 -0.27
N VAL A 94 -2.96 2.64 -1.47
CA VAL A 94 -4.03 3.50 -2.02
C VAL A 94 -5.31 3.40 -1.19
N LEU A 95 -5.69 2.19 -0.80
CA LEU A 95 -6.86 1.95 0.05
C LEU A 95 -6.66 2.51 1.46
N ALA A 96 -5.50 2.27 2.08
CA ALA A 96 -5.18 2.80 3.40
C ALA A 96 -5.25 4.33 3.42
N GLN A 97 -4.65 5.01 2.43
CA GLN A 97 -4.74 6.46 2.31
C GLN A 97 -6.20 6.94 2.19
N SER A 98 -7.00 6.28 1.35
CA SER A 98 -8.40 6.67 1.15
C SER A 98 -9.23 6.51 2.43
N ILE A 99 -9.06 5.39 3.14
CA ILE A 99 -9.75 5.12 4.42
C ILE A 99 -9.35 6.15 5.48
N VAL A 100 -8.04 6.37 5.67
CA VAL A 100 -7.52 7.33 6.66
C VAL A 100 -8.00 8.74 6.35
N ARG A 101 -7.92 9.18 5.08
CA ARG A 101 -8.36 10.50 4.66
C ARG A 101 -9.85 10.74 4.94
N ASN A 102 -10.70 9.81 4.53
CA ASN A 102 -12.13 9.92 4.77
C ASN A 102 -12.47 9.82 6.27
N GLY A 103 -11.77 8.96 7.02
CA GLY A 103 -11.91 8.88 8.47
C GLY A 103 -11.56 10.20 9.16
N PHE A 104 -10.44 10.81 8.81
CA PHE A 104 -10.04 12.12 9.35
C PHE A 104 -11.03 13.24 9.00
N MET A 105 -11.53 13.26 7.78
CA MET A 105 -12.55 14.24 7.38
C MET A 105 -13.83 14.11 8.21
N ASN A 106 -14.29 12.88 8.46
CA ASN A 106 -15.46 12.64 9.29
C ASN A 106 -15.23 13.07 10.74
N VAL A 107 -14.08 12.73 11.32
CA VAL A 107 -13.74 13.13 12.71
C VAL A 107 -13.59 14.65 12.80
N ALA A 108 -12.96 15.31 11.84
CA ALA A 108 -12.84 16.76 11.79
C ALA A 108 -14.22 17.46 11.67
N SER A 109 -15.19 16.80 11.05
CA SER A 109 -16.59 17.27 10.97
C SER A 109 -17.41 16.96 12.21
N GLY A 110 -16.81 16.43 13.28
CA GLY A 110 -17.45 16.15 14.56
C GLY A 110 -17.95 14.73 14.76
N ALA A 111 -17.66 13.80 13.86
CA ALA A 111 -18.02 12.39 14.07
C ALA A 111 -17.19 11.77 15.21
N ASN A 112 -17.80 10.85 15.95
CA ASN A 112 -17.10 10.08 16.98
C ASN A 112 -16.09 9.13 16.33
N GLY A 113 -14.78 9.31 16.61
CA GLY A 113 -13.70 8.50 16.06
C GLY A 113 -13.82 7.00 16.35
N ILE A 114 -14.37 6.62 17.51
CA ILE A 114 -14.63 5.21 17.85
C ILE A 114 -15.72 4.65 16.93
N GLY A 115 -16.80 5.38 16.73
CA GLY A 115 -17.87 4.98 15.81
C GLY A 115 -17.42 4.88 14.35
N VAL A 116 -16.53 5.79 13.93
CA VAL A 116 -15.90 5.71 12.58
C VAL A 116 -15.08 4.42 12.44
N ARG A 117 -14.25 4.09 13.45
CA ARG A 117 -13.47 2.84 13.45
C ARG A 117 -14.37 1.62 13.37
N ASP A 118 -15.39 1.54 14.22
CA ASP A 118 -16.31 0.41 14.26
C ASP A 118 -17.06 0.25 12.92
N GLY A 119 -17.42 1.38 12.29
CA GLY A 119 -18.01 1.39 10.95
C GLY A 119 -17.05 0.89 9.86
N VAL A 120 -15.76 1.23 9.93
CA VAL A 120 -14.73 0.71 9.04
C VAL A 120 -14.58 -0.80 9.20
N ASP A 121 -14.53 -1.31 10.44
CA ASP A 121 -14.40 -2.75 10.72
C ASP A 121 -15.60 -3.54 10.14
N LEU A 122 -16.82 -3.04 10.31
CA LEU A 122 -18.01 -3.64 9.72
C LEU A 122 -17.98 -3.63 8.18
N ALA A 123 -17.57 -2.51 7.58
CA ALA A 123 -17.45 -2.39 6.13
C ALA A 123 -16.40 -3.35 5.58
N VAL A 124 -15.24 -3.46 6.23
CA VAL A 124 -14.17 -4.39 5.84
C VAL A 124 -14.67 -5.83 5.88
N ALA A 125 -15.38 -6.22 6.95
CA ALA A 125 -15.93 -7.57 7.07
C ALA A 125 -16.90 -7.90 5.92
N ALA A 126 -17.79 -6.96 5.57
CA ALA A 126 -18.74 -7.12 4.47
C ALA A 126 -18.05 -7.21 3.10
N VAL A 127 -17.08 -6.30 2.85
CA VAL A 127 -16.31 -6.29 1.58
C VAL A 127 -15.50 -7.57 1.43
N VAL A 128 -14.82 -8.05 2.49
CA VAL A 128 -14.03 -9.28 2.44
C VAL A 128 -14.92 -10.49 2.17
N ALA A 129 -16.14 -10.56 2.76
CA ALA A 129 -17.08 -11.62 2.48
C ALA A 129 -17.49 -11.62 1.00
N GLU A 130 -17.80 -10.46 0.43
CA GLU A 130 -18.19 -10.35 -0.98
C GLU A 130 -17.02 -10.65 -1.94
N LEU A 131 -15.81 -10.20 -1.63
CA LEU A 131 -14.62 -10.52 -2.42
C LEU A 131 -14.36 -12.05 -2.50
N LYS A 132 -14.63 -12.79 -1.41
CA LYS A 132 -14.55 -14.25 -1.44
C LYS A 132 -15.57 -14.89 -2.37
N ASN A 133 -16.78 -14.32 -2.45
CA ASN A 133 -17.82 -14.79 -3.37
C ASN A 133 -17.47 -14.47 -4.83
N MET A 134 -16.79 -13.36 -5.08
CA MET A 134 -16.36 -12.93 -6.42
C MET A 134 -15.07 -13.61 -6.89
N ALA A 135 -14.29 -14.18 -5.97
CA ALA A 135 -12.99 -14.79 -6.29
C ALA A 135 -13.18 -16.00 -7.22
N ILE A 136 -12.38 -16.04 -8.27
CA ILE A 136 -12.34 -17.17 -9.21
C ILE A 136 -11.18 -18.08 -8.80
N PRO A 137 -11.44 -19.37 -8.50
CA PRO A 137 -10.39 -20.33 -8.17
C PRO A 137 -9.38 -20.48 -9.33
N VAL A 138 -8.11 -20.60 -8.97
CA VAL A 138 -7.01 -20.89 -9.92
C VAL A 138 -6.68 -22.37 -9.74
N GLU A 139 -7.23 -23.22 -10.62
CA GLU A 139 -7.17 -24.68 -10.49
C GLU A 139 -6.49 -25.35 -11.69
N ASP A 140 -6.30 -24.63 -12.79
CA ASP A 140 -5.70 -25.17 -14.00
C ASP A 140 -4.36 -24.47 -14.34
N ARG A 141 -3.49 -25.21 -15.05
CA ARG A 141 -2.16 -24.75 -15.45
C ARG A 141 -2.21 -23.43 -16.25
N GLU A 142 -3.21 -23.27 -17.12
CA GLU A 142 -3.33 -22.06 -17.93
C GLU A 142 -3.60 -20.83 -17.07
N ARG A 143 -4.47 -20.93 -16.04
CA ARG A 143 -4.72 -19.85 -15.08
C ARG A 143 -3.52 -19.58 -14.19
N ILE A 144 -2.81 -20.63 -13.75
CA ILE A 144 -1.55 -20.48 -13.00
C ILE A 144 -0.54 -19.70 -13.84
N ALA A 145 -0.34 -20.05 -15.11
CA ALA A 145 0.55 -19.34 -16.02
C ALA A 145 0.16 -17.88 -16.20
N ARG A 146 -1.14 -17.58 -16.35
CA ARG A 146 -1.63 -16.20 -16.46
C ARG A 146 -1.35 -15.36 -15.20
N VAL A 147 -1.59 -15.92 -14.01
CA VAL A 147 -1.29 -15.24 -12.74
C VAL A 147 0.22 -15.04 -12.59
N ALA A 148 1.01 -16.05 -12.92
CA ALA A 148 2.47 -15.97 -12.88
C ALA A 148 3.01 -14.91 -13.85
N ALA A 149 2.44 -14.79 -15.05
CA ALA A 149 2.83 -13.79 -16.05
C ALA A 149 2.57 -12.36 -15.57
N LEU A 150 1.48 -12.13 -14.83
CA LEU A 150 1.19 -10.82 -14.24
C LEU A 150 2.23 -10.42 -13.17
N SER A 151 2.75 -11.38 -12.43
CA SER A 151 3.72 -11.13 -11.34
C SER A 151 5.16 -11.10 -11.84
N ALA A 152 5.54 -12.01 -12.76
CA ALA A 152 6.91 -12.13 -13.25
C ALA A 152 7.28 -11.13 -14.34
N HIS A 153 6.30 -10.55 -15.03
CA HIS A 153 6.49 -9.69 -16.21
C HIS A 153 7.25 -10.34 -17.38
N GLU A 154 7.56 -11.63 -17.30
CA GLU A 154 8.28 -12.41 -18.32
C GLU A 154 7.58 -13.74 -18.56
N GLU A 155 7.15 -13.97 -19.81
CA GLU A 155 6.44 -15.20 -20.21
C GLU A 155 7.22 -16.49 -19.92
N PRO A 156 8.55 -16.58 -20.20
CA PRO A 156 9.30 -17.82 -19.93
C PRO A 156 9.35 -18.18 -18.43
N ILE A 157 9.40 -17.20 -17.55
CA ILE A 157 9.36 -17.43 -16.09
C ILE A 157 7.98 -17.87 -15.65
N ALA A 158 6.93 -17.31 -16.23
CA ALA A 158 5.55 -17.67 -15.93
C ALA A 158 5.25 -19.13 -16.30
N GLU A 159 5.74 -19.60 -17.45
CA GLU A 159 5.60 -20.99 -17.88
C GLU A 159 6.34 -21.97 -16.96
N LEU A 160 7.59 -21.63 -16.57
CA LEU A 160 8.34 -22.43 -15.59
C LEU A 160 7.65 -22.54 -14.23
N LEU A 161 7.04 -21.43 -13.77
CA LEU A 161 6.28 -21.43 -12.52
C LEU A 161 5.00 -22.27 -12.65
N ALA A 162 4.31 -22.20 -13.77
CA ALA A 162 3.14 -23.02 -14.04
C ALA A 162 3.47 -24.50 -14.05
N ASP A 163 4.57 -24.88 -14.70
CA ASP A 163 5.05 -26.28 -14.75
C ASP A 163 5.50 -26.80 -13.37
N ALA A 164 5.96 -25.93 -12.49
CA ALA A 164 6.39 -26.32 -11.14
C ALA A 164 5.24 -26.44 -10.13
N LEU A 165 4.10 -25.84 -10.43
CA LEU A 165 2.92 -25.80 -9.55
C LEU A 165 1.79 -26.75 -10.00
N ASP A 166 1.89 -27.32 -11.21
CA ASP A 166 0.97 -28.33 -11.77
C ASP A 166 1.36 -29.72 -11.27
#